data_2060e82acc744824eb016e4d4e582460
#
_entry.id   2060e82acc744824eb016e4d4e582460
#
_cell.length_a   1.000
_cell.length_b   1.000
_cell.length_c   1.000
_cell.angle_alpha   90.00
_cell.angle_beta   90.00
_cell.angle_gamma   90.00
#
_symmetry.space_group_name_H-M   'P 1'
#
loop_
_entity.id
_entity.type
_entity.pdbx_description
1 polymer ?
#
loop_
_entity_poly.entity_id
_entity_poly.type
_entity_poly.pdbx_seq_one_letter_code
_entity_poly.pdbx_strand_id
1 'polypeptide(L)'
;MPLKKSDYMSDIWKDGIFANKVVFCTGGAGTICSAQVRALIHLGANACIIGRNVEKTESAAKEMAAIRPGAKVIGIGAVDVRSFENLQNAAERCVKELGAIDFVIAGAAGNFLASIEQLSVNAFKSVMDIDVLGSYNTLKATLPYLVESGKKHRIDSETLAPYPGGTGGRIIFVSATLHYRGMPFQAHVSVAKAGIDSLSNAVAIEYGPRGVTSNIVAPGPIAQTEGLERLLPSDAKEAYTKSQPLGRFGHVRDIADATVYLFSDAGSYVTGETLVVDGANWRTSGGMTSNGNVPYPDILLSGEEITNVTGKKKSKL
;
A
#
# COMPACT_ATOMS: atom_id res chain seq x y z
N MET A 1 13.47 -0.68 -18.47
CA MET A 1 12.53 -1.30 -19.43
C MET A 1 11.11 -1.04 -18.92
N PRO A 2 10.12 -0.80 -19.79
CA PRO A 2 8.73 -0.65 -19.35
C PRO A 2 8.25 -1.93 -18.67
N LEU A 3 7.46 -1.79 -17.59
CA LEU A 3 6.90 -2.91 -16.85
C LEU A 3 5.92 -3.70 -17.75
N LYS A 4 6.03 -5.05 -17.74
CA LYS A 4 5.06 -5.95 -18.37
C LYS A 4 3.86 -6.14 -17.42
N LYS A 5 2.70 -6.59 -17.94
CA LYS A 5 1.50 -6.90 -17.14
C LYS A 5 1.83 -7.81 -15.94
N SER A 6 2.59 -8.87 -16.17
CA SER A 6 3.04 -9.82 -15.13
C SER A 6 3.85 -9.19 -13.99
N ASP A 7 4.41 -8.00 -14.19
CA ASP A 7 5.24 -7.33 -13.18
C ASP A 7 4.38 -6.59 -12.13
N TYR A 8 3.12 -6.30 -12.43
CA TYR A 8 2.23 -5.53 -11.56
C TYR A 8 0.84 -6.11 -11.35
N MET A 9 0.47 -7.23 -11.99
CA MET A 9 -0.86 -7.84 -11.83
C MET A 9 -0.82 -9.33 -12.18
N SER A 10 -1.57 -10.15 -11.42
CA SER A 10 -1.83 -11.55 -11.77
C SER A 10 -2.94 -11.67 -12.83
N ASP A 11 -3.00 -12.81 -13.52
CA ASP A 11 -4.01 -13.07 -14.57
C ASP A 11 -5.36 -13.59 -14.04
N ILE A 12 -5.54 -13.59 -12.71
CA ILE A 12 -6.79 -14.09 -12.09
C ILE A 12 -7.94 -13.07 -12.14
N TRP A 13 -7.64 -11.80 -12.40
CA TRP A 13 -8.61 -10.71 -12.39
C TRP A 13 -9.31 -10.59 -13.76
N LYS A 14 -10.63 -10.48 -13.71
CA LYS A 14 -11.43 -10.25 -14.92
C LYS A 14 -11.21 -8.82 -15.43
N ASP A 15 -11.00 -8.68 -16.74
CA ASP A 15 -10.89 -7.37 -17.38
C ASP A 15 -12.16 -6.53 -17.19
N GLY A 16 -11.96 -5.23 -17.02
CA GLY A 16 -13.05 -4.26 -16.92
C GLY A 16 -13.76 -4.15 -15.57
N ILE A 17 -13.30 -4.85 -14.52
CA ILE A 17 -13.93 -4.76 -13.17
C ILE A 17 -13.92 -3.34 -12.59
N PHE A 18 -13.03 -2.48 -13.08
CA PHE A 18 -12.96 -1.06 -12.70
C PHE A 18 -13.34 -0.11 -13.85
N ALA A 19 -14.13 -0.60 -14.81
CA ALA A 19 -14.61 0.25 -15.89
C ALA A 19 -15.34 1.50 -15.34
N ASN A 20 -15.03 2.67 -15.91
CA ASN A 20 -15.57 3.97 -15.52
C ASN A 20 -15.23 4.44 -14.09
N LYS A 21 -14.26 3.80 -13.43
CA LYS A 21 -13.75 4.25 -12.14
C LYS A 21 -12.53 5.15 -12.31
N VAL A 22 -12.31 6.00 -11.31
CA VAL A 22 -11.18 6.93 -11.27
C VAL A 22 -10.40 6.73 -9.97
N VAL A 23 -9.09 6.47 -10.09
CA VAL A 23 -8.17 6.42 -8.95
C VAL A 23 -7.38 7.71 -8.84
N PHE A 24 -7.32 8.26 -7.62
CA PHE A 24 -6.44 9.37 -7.24
C PHE A 24 -5.32 8.83 -6.37
N CYS A 25 -4.06 9.03 -6.75
CA CYS A 25 -2.91 8.43 -6.07
C CYS A 25 -1.82 9.45 -5.77
N THR A 26 -1.52 9.71 -4.49
CA THR A 26 -0.35 10.48 -4.09
C THR A 26 0.90 9.60 -4.09
N GLY A 27 2.04 10.15 -4.54
CA GLY A 27 3.25 9.36 -4.74
C GLY A 27 3.15 8.38 -5.92
N GLY A 28 2.20 8.59 -6.85
CA GLY A 28 1.85 7.66 -7.92
C GLY A 28 2.97 7.33 -8.92
N ALA A 29 4.02 8.15 -9.01
CA ALA A 29 5.22 7.84 -9.78
C ALA A 29 6.29 7.04 -8.99
N GLY A 30 6.00 6.65 -7.74
CA GLY A 30 6.85 5.78 -6.91
C GLY A 30 6.69 4.31 -7.29
N THR A 31 7.67 3.47 -6.97
CA THR A 31 7.75 2.07 -7.41
C THR A 31 6.49 1.26 -7.05
N ILE A 32 6.06 1.29 -5.79
CA ILE A 32 4.87 0.55 -5.30
C ILE A 32 3.59 1.16 -5.86
N CYS A 33 3.38 2.45 -5.65
CA CYS A 33 2.14 3.12 -6.06
C CYS A 33 1.93 3.08 -7.57
N SER A 34 3.00 3.15 -8.36
CA SER A 34 2.88 3.05 -9.81
C SER A 34 2.38 1.67 -10.26
N ALA A 35 2.79 0.58 -9.60
CA ALA A 35 2.28 -0.75 -9.89
C ALA A 35 0.81 -0.91 -9.50
N GLN A 36 0.41 -0.38 -8.33
CA GLN A 36 -1.00 -0.35 -7.90
C GLN A 36 -1.87 0.37 -8.93
N VAL A 37 -1.48 1.57 -9.36
CA VAL A 37 -2.24 2.36 -10.35
C VAL A 37 -2.26 1.66 -11.71
N ARG A 38 -1.14 1.08 -12.17
CA ARG A 38 -1.06 0.33 -13.43
C ARG A 38 -2.04 -0.85 -13.46
N ALA A 39 -2.15 -1.61 -12.36
CA ALA A 39 -3.12 -2.71 -12.25
C ALA A 39 -4.56 -2.20 -12.39
N LEU A 40 -4.91 -1.11 -11.70
CA LEU A 40 -6.25 -0.52 -11.78
C LEU A 40 -6.58 -0.02 -13.20
N ILE A 41 -5.62 0.64 -13.88
CA ILE A 41 -5.80 1.09 -15.27
C ILE A 41 -5.99 -0.09 -16.20
N HIS A 42 -5.20 -1.15 -16.06
CA HIS A 42 -5.32 -2.36 -16.86
C HIS A 42 -6.72 -2.97 -16.73
N LEU A 43 -7.26 -2.96 -15.51
CA LEU A 43 -8.60 -3.48 -15.19
C LEU A 43 -9.75 -2.49 -15.47
N GLY A 44 -9.48 -1.39 -16.14
CA GLY A 44 -10.53 -0.50 -16.66
C GLY A 44 -10.60 0.91 -16.07
N ALA A 45 -9.88 1.20 -14.98
CA ALA A 45 -9.91 2.51 -14.36
C ALA A 45 -9.21 3.60 -15.20
N ASN A 46 -9.58 4.85 -14.95
CA ASN A 46 -8.79 6.04 -15.26
C ASN A 46 -7.99 6.46 -14.01
N ALA A 47 -6.98 7.30 -14.16
CA ALA A 47 -6.12 7.64 -13.04
C ALA A 47 -5.67 9.10 -13.02
N CYS A 48 -5.54 9.64 -11.80
CA CYS A 48 -4.84 10.88 -11.51
C CYS A 48 -3.71 10.58 -10.55
N ILE A 49 -2.46 10.77 -10.98
CA ILE A 49 -1.28 10.58 -10.12
C ILE A 49 -0.66 11.91 -9.73
N ILE A 50 -0.25 11.99 -8.46
CA ILE A 50 0.24 13.21 -7.84
C ILE A 50 1.69 13.04 -7.40
N GLY A 51 2.50 14.07 -7.62
CA GLY A 51 3.89 14.05 -7.19
C GLY A 51 4.53 15.45 -7.13
N ARG A 52 5.66 15.56 -6.44
CA ARG A 52 6.41 16.83 -6.34
C ARG A 52 7.22 17.15 -7.58
N ASN A 53 7.81 16.13 -8.20
CA ASN A 53 8.58 16.30 -9.41
C ASN A 53 7.65 16.28 -10.63
N VAL A 54 7.60 17.39 -11.36
CA VAL A 54 6.69 17.58 -12.51
C VAL A 54 7.02 16.58 -13.61
N GLU A 55 8.25 16.59 -14.08
CA GLU A 55 8.70 15.77 -15.21
C GLU A 55 8.48 14.26 -14.94
N LYS A 56 8.92 13.78 -13.78
CA LYS A 56 8.73 12.37 -13.37
C LYS A 56 7.25 11.98 -13.31
N THR A 57 6.39 12.87 -12.77
CA THR A 57 4.97 12.58 -12.60
C THR A 57 4.23 12.56 -13.93
N GLU A 58 4.50 13.53 -14.81
CA GLU A 58 3.87 13.61 -16.13
C GLU A 58 4.36 12.49 -17.06
N SER A 59 5.66 12.15 -17.03
CA SER A 59 6.20 11.02 -17.79
C SER A 59 5.56 9.70 -17.34
N ALA A 60 5.46 9.46 -16.05
CA ALA A 60 4.80 8.27 -15.52
C ALA A 60 3.33 8.17 -15.94
N ALA A 61 2.60 9.29 -15.92
CA ALA A 61 1.21 9.33 -16.38
C ALA A 61 1.08 8.99 -17.88
N LYS A 62 1.98 9.49 -18.69
CA LYS A 62 2.05 9.18 -20.14
C LYS A 62 2.27 7.69 -20.40
N GLU A 63 3.21 7.08 -19.68
CA GLU A 63 3.48 5.64 -19.77
C GLU A 63 2.26 4.81 -19.32
N MET A 64 1.59 5.24 -18.23
CA MET A 64 0.40 4.57 -17.71
C MET A 64 -0.78 4.66 -18.66
N ALA A 65 -0.95 5.77 -19.35
CA ALA A 65 -2.01 5.93 -20.36
C ALA A 65 -1.88 4.94 -21.53
N ALA A 66 -0.67 4.50 -21.85
CA ALA A 66 -0.41 3.52 -22.91
C ALA A 66 -0.78 2.07 -22.52
N ILE A 67 -1.08 1.77 -21.25
CA ILE A 67 -1.37 0.42 -20.76
C ILE A 67 -2.66 -0.14 -21.37
N ARG A 68 -3.68 0.71 -21.54
CA ARG A 68 -4.98 0.31 -22.07
C ARG A 68 -5.48 1.36 -23.09
N PRO A 69 -5.91 0.94 -24.27
CA PRO A 69 -6.54 1.85 -25.24
C PRO A 69 -7.72 2.61 -24.61
N GLY A 70 -7.73 3.92 -24.75
CA GLY A 70 -8.77 4.79 -24.20
C GLY A 70 -8.65 5.10 -22.69
N ALA A 71 -7.61 4.65 -22.02
CA ALA A 71 -7.36 5.05 -20.64
C ALA A 71 -7.04 6.55 -20.56
N LYS A 72 -7.72 7.26 -19.66
CA LYS A 72 -7.42 8.66 -19.34
C LYS A 72 -6.56 8.70 -18.08
N VAL A 73 -5.32 9.16 -18.21
CA VAL A 73 -4.39 9.28 -17.09
C VAL A 73 -3.79 10.67 -17.09
N ILE A 74 -3.93 11.36 -15.95
CA ILE A 74 -3.33 12.67 -15.74
C ILE A 74 -2.27 12.62 -14.65
N GLY A 75 -1.16 13.29 -14.88
CA GLY A 75 -0.11 13.50 -13.91
C GLY A 75 -0.10 14.96 -13.46
N ILE A 76 -0.21 15.21 -12.16
CA ILE A 76 -0.14 16.56 -11.60
C ILE A 76 1.14 16.67 -10.77
N GLY A 77 2.13 17.34 -11.35
CA GLY A 77 3.39 17.64 -10.67
C GLY A 77 3.32 18.89 -9.80
N ALA A 78 4.41 19.24 -9.14
CA ALA A 78 4.54 20.37 -8.20
C ALA A 78 3.52 20.35 -7.05
N VAL A 79 2.97 19.19 -6.71
CA VAL A 79 2.04 19.00 -5.60
C VAL A 79 2.76 18.41 -4.40
N ASP A 80 2.85 19.19 -3.33
CA ASP A 80 3.37 18.73 -2.04
C ASP A 80 2.21 18.32 -1.13
N VAL A 81 2.20 17.08 -0.66
CA VAL A 81 1.15 16.54 0.20
C VAL A 81 1.04 17.25 1.55
N ARG A 82 2.08 17.98 1.96
CA ARG A 82 2.06 18.81 3.17
C ARG A 82 1.17 20.05 3.04
N SER A 83 0.86 20.47 1.80
CA SER A 83 -0.05 21.57 1.49
C SER A 83 -1.45 21.02 1.16
N PHE A 84 -2.41 21.31 2.04
CA PHE A 84 -3.80 20.96 1.80
C PHE A 84 -4.36 21.62 0.55
N GLU A 85 -4.05 22.90 0.32
CA GLU A 85 -4.50 23.66 -0.85
C GLU A 85 -4.02 23.02 -2.16
N ASN A 86 -2.74 22.58 -2.23
CA ASN A 86 -2.22 21.91 -3.41
C ASN A 86 -2.98 20.62 -3.71
N LEU A 87 -3.32 19.85 -2.67
CA LEU A 87 -4.09 18.61 -2.82
C LEU A 87 -5.54 18.86 -3.18
N GLN A 88 -6.16 19.89 -2.61
CA GLN A 88 -7.51 20.30 -2.95
C GLN A 88 -7.60 20.68 -4.43
N ASN A 89 -6.72 21.57 -4.92
CA ASN A 89 -6.65 21.96 -6.31
C ASN A 89 -6.41 20.76 -7.25
N ALA A 90 -5.56 19.81 -6.83
CA ALA A 90 -5.32 18.59 -7.58
C ALA A 90 -6.55 17.67 -7.64
N ALA A 91 -7.30 17.52 -6.54
CA ALA A 91 -8.53 16.74 -6.50
C ALA A 91 -9.63 17.38 -7.36
N GLU A 92 -9.81 18.70 -7.29
CA GLU A 92 -10.75 19.47 -8.14
C GLU A 92 -10.41 19.29 -9.62
N ARG A 93 -9.13 19.40 -9.98
CA ARG A 93 -8.66 19.17 -11.34
C ARG A 93 -8.92 17.73 -11.79
N CYS A 94 -8.66 16.74 -10.94
CA CYS A 94 -8.95 15.33 -11.21
C CYS A 94 -10.44 15.16 -11.57
N VAL A 95 -11.34 15.66 -10.75
CA VAL A 95 -12.79 15.55 -11.00
C VAL A 95 -13.22 16.32 -12.24
N LYS A 96 -12.67 17.49 -12.47
CA LYS A 96 -12.96 18.28 -13.69
C LYS A 96 -12.57 17.54 -14.97
N GLU A 97 -11.44 16.87 -14.99
CA GLU A 97 -10.91 16.20 -16.19
C GLU A 97 -11.38 14.74 -16.33
N LEU A 98 -11.57 14.01 -15.22
CA LEU A 98 -11.90 12.59 -15.23
C LEU A 98 -13.32 12.26 -14.74
N GLY A 99 -14.02 13.23 -14.14
CA GLY A 99 -15.43 13.13 -13.77
C GLY A 99 -15.71 12.65 -12.34
N ALA A 100 -14.76 11.98 -11.67
CA ALA A 100 -14.96 11.41 -10.33
C ALA A 100 -13.63 11.19 -9.58
N ILE A 101 -13.73 10.82 -8.31
CA ILE A 101 -12.71 10.09 -7.55
C ILE A 101 -13.43 8.96 -6.83
N ASP A 102 -13.23 7.73 -7.30
CA ASP A 102 -13.84 6.53 -6.72
C ASP A 102 -12.91 5.84 -5.75
N PHE A 103 -11.62 5.85 -6.05
CA PHE A 103 -10.56 5.21 -5.28
C PHE A 103 -9.45 6.19 -4.95
N VAL A 104 -8.94 6.10 -3.73
CA VAL A 104 -7.78 6.90 -3.29
C VAL A 104 -6.68 5.98 -2.79
N ILE A 105 -5.45 6.23 -3.23
CA ILE A 105 -4.23 5.62 -2.68
C ILE A 105 -3.40 6.73 -2.05
N ALA A 106 -3.36 6.77 -0.72
CA ALA A 106 -2.51 7.67 0.04
C ALA A 106 -1.14 7.01 0.22
N GLY A 107 -0.23 7.22 -0.75
CA GLY A 107 1.03 6.51 -0.84
C GLY A 107 2.28 7.41 -0.83
N ALA A 108 2.14 8.72 -0.71
CA ALA A 108 3.29 9.60 -0.53
C ALA A 108 3.96 9.36 0.83
N ALA A 109 5.27 9.14 0.82
CA ALA A 109 6.03 8.85 2.03
C ALA A 109 7.47 9.38 1.94
N GLY A 110 8.09 9.57 3.12
CA GLY A 110 9.49 9.86 3.28
C GLY A 110 10.18 8.82 4.16
N ASN A 111 11.39 8.37 3.78
CA ASN A 111 12.16 7.44 4.60
C ASN A 111 13.68 7.66 4.44
N PHE A 112 14.40 7.48 5.56
CA PHE A 112 15.85 7.44 5.63
C PHE A 112 16.29 6.68 6.89
N LEU A 113 17.57 6.37 7.03
CA LEU A 113 18.12 5.72 8.23
C LEU A 113 18.73 6.76 9.17
N ALA A 114 18.30 6.74 10.44
CA ALA A 114 18.95 7.51 11.51
C ALA A 114 18.71 6.85 12.86
N SER A 115 19.75 6.74 13.69
CA SER A 115 19.58 6.37 15.10
C SER A 115 18.77 7.45 15.84
N ILE A 116 18.11 7.11 16.93
CA ILE A 116 17.36 8.10 17.73
C ILE A 116 18.25 9.26 18.17
N GLU A 117 19.50 8.97 18.53
CA GLU A 117 20.49 9.96 18.93
C GLU A 117 20.84 10.95 17.82
N GLN A 118 20.95 10.48 16.58
CA GLN A 118 21.31 11.27 15.40
C GLN A 118 20.09 11.92 14.72
N LEU A 119 18.89 11.45 15.02
CA LEU A 119 17.66 11.93 14.42
C LEU A 119 17.28 13.32 14.96
N SER A 120 17.50 14.37 14.17
CA SER A 120 17.10 15.70 14.58
C SER A 120 15.59 15.85 14.68
N VAL A 121 15.12 16.77 15.52
CA VAL A 121 13.69 17.10 15.66
C VAL A 121 13.06 17.49 14.31
N ASN A 122 13.78 18.28 13.50
CA ASN A 122 13.29 18.69 12.18
C ASN A 122 13.20 17.51 11.20
N ALA A 123 14.15 16.58 11.24
CA ALA A 123 14.11 15.38 10.41
C ALA A 123 12.95 14.47 10.80
N PHE A 124 12.71 14.26 12.10
CA PHE A 124 11.55 13.54 12.61
C PHE A 124 10.25 14.21 12.15
N LYS A 125 10.12 15.53 12.40
CA LYS A 125 8.96 16.33 11.99
C LYS A 125 8.70 16.23 10.48
N SER A 126 9.73 16.27 9.66
CA SER A 126 9.58 16.19 8.19
C SER A 126 8.88 14.90 7.76
N VAL A 127 9.18 13.77 8.40
CA VAL A 127 8.50 12.50 8.10
C VAL A 127 7.06 12.49 8.59
N MET A 128 6.80 13.05 9.79
CA MET A 128 5.43 13.24 10.26
C MET A 128 4.61 14.12 9.30
N ASP A 129 5.18 15.20 8.81
CA ASP A 129 4.51 16.13 7.90
C ASP A 129 4.23 15.47 6.53
N ILE A 130 5.14 14.63 6.02
CA ILE A 130 4.94 13.96 4.73
C ILE A 130 3.97 12.79 4.88
N ASP A 131 4.22 11.88 5.82
CA ASP A 131 3.50 10.61 5.89
C ASP A 131 2.14 10.77 6.60
N VAL A 132 2.12 11.37 7.80
CA VAL A 132 0.89 11.48 8.59
C VAL A 132 0.03 12.63 8.11
N LEU A 133 0.56 13.86 8.16
CA LEU A 133 -0.20 15.04 7.73
C LEU A 133 -0.51 14.98 6.24
N GLY A 134 0.42 14.51 5.40
CA GLY A 134 0.19 14.32 3.96
C GLY A 134 -0.91 13.30 3.66
N SER A 135 -0.99 12.20 4.42
CA SER A 135 -2.09 11.24 4.30
C SER A 135 -3.42 11.83 4.76
N TYR A 136 -3.44 12.58 5.86
CA TYR A 136 -4.62 13.30 6.32
C TYR A 136 -5.08 14.35 5.31
N ASN A 137 -4.18 15.15 4.76
CA ASN A 137 -4.49 16.14 3.73
C ASN A 137 -5.05 15.48 2.45
N THR A 138 -4.45 14.33 2.04
CA THR A 138 -4.95 13.55 0.90
C THR A 138 -6.39 13.08 1.15
N LEU A 139 -6.64 12.49 2.31
CA LEU A 139 -7.99 12.11 2.74
C LEU A 139 -8.93 13.32 2.70
N LYS A 140 -8.58 14.40 3.39
CA LYS A 140 -9.44 15.59 3.54
C LYS A 140 -9.81 16.22 2.20
N ALA A 141 -8.87 16.28 1.26
CA ALA A 141 -9.10 16.85 -0.08
C ALA A 141 -9.99 15.95 -0.96
N THR A 142 -9.92 14.63 -0.78
CA THR A 142 -10.64 13.67 -1.62
C THR A 142 -11.94 13.14 -1.00
N LEU A 143 -12.14 13.32 0.29
CA LEU A 143 -13.26 12.78 1.05
C LEU A 143 -14.65 13.15 0.53
N PRO A 144 -14.95 14.40 0.09
CA PRO A 144 -16.25 14.74 -0.47
C PRO A 144 -16.59 13.88 -1.71
N TYR A 145 -15.60 13.61 -2.55
CA TYR A 145 -15.75 12.82 -3.76
C TYR A 145 -15.90 11.33 -3.47
N LEU A 146 -15.16 10.82 -2.46
CA LEU A 146 -15.32 9.44 -1.98
C LEU A 146 -16.73 9.19 -1.42
N VAL A 147 -17.27 10.14 -0.66
CA VAL A 147 -18.65 10.05 -0.14
C VAL A 147 -19.67 10.05 -1.28
N GLU A 148 -19.46 10.90 -2.29
CA GLU A 148 -20.34 10.92 -3.47
C GLU A 148 -20.26 9.61 -4.26
N SER A 149 -19.07 9.06 -4.45
CA SER A 149 -18.88 7.76 -5.08
C SER A 149 -19.48 6.63 -4.24
N GLY A 150 -19.30 6.65 -2.93
CA GLY A 150 -19.90 5.67 -2.01
C GLY A 150 -21.42 5.64 -2.06
N LYS A 151 -22.05 6.80 -2.18
CA LYS A 151 -23.52 6.90 -2.37
C LYS A 151 -24.00 6.25 -3.66
N LYS A 152 -23.26 6.44 -4.76
CA LYS A 152 -23.60 5.90 -6.09
C LYS A 152 -23.41 4.40 -6.20
N HIS A 153 -22.52 3.82 -5.37
CA HIS A 153 -22.09 2.43 -5.49
C HIS A 153 -22.35 1.63 -4.21
N ARG A 154 -23.29 2.05 -3.40
CA ARG A 154 -23.66 1.38 -2.15
C ARG A 154 -24.38 0.07 -2.44
N ILE A 155 -23.91 -1.02 -1.83
CA ILE A 155 -24.61 -2.31 -1.89
C ILE A 155 -25.96 -2.19 -1.16
N ASP A 156 -27.01 -2.68 -1.78
CA ASP A 156 -28.31 -2.79 -1.16
C ASP A 156 -28.27 -3.78 0.02
N SER A 157 -28.69 -3.32 1.19
CA SER A 157 -28.57 -4.11 2.44
C SER A 157 -29.56 -5.27 2.53
N GLU A 158 -30.64 -5.25 1.74
CA GLU A 158 -31.66 -6.27 1.76
C GLU A 158 -31.39 -7.39 0.75
N THR A 159 -30.99 -7.00 -0.45
CA THR A 159 -30.81 -7.96 -1.55
C THR A 159 -29.38 -8.47 -1.68
N LEU A 160 -28.41 -7.78 -1.07
CA LEU A 160 -26.96 -7.99 -1.26
C LEU A 160 -26.52 -7.96 -2.73
N ALA A 161 -27.39 -7.44 -3.59
CA ALA A 161 -27.08 -7.33 -5.01
C ALA A 161 -25.93 -6.34 -5.21
N PRO A 162 -24.91 -6.71 -6.00
CA PRO A 162 -23.88 -5.75 -6.40
C PRO A 162 -24.54 -4.61 -7.14
N TYR A 163 -24.20 -3.38 -6.74
CA TYR A 163 -24.77 -2.19 -7.38
C TYR A 163 -24.39 -2.14 -8.86
N PRO A 164 -25.30 -1.79 -9.74
CA PRO A 164 -24.97 -1.59 -11.16
C PRO A 164 -23.85 -0.56 -11.29
N GLY A 165 -22.70 -0.94 -11.85
CA GLY A 165 -21.55 -0.06 -12.02
C GLY A 165 -20.38 -0.30 -11.04
N GLY A 166 -20.44 -1.37 -10.24
CA GLY A 166 -19.32 -1.83 -9.39
C GLY A 166 -19.10 -1.01 -8.11
N THR A 167 -17.91 -1.05 -7.57
CA THR A 167 -17.54 -0.44 -6.28
C THR A 167 -17.09 1.01 -6.39
N GLY A 168 -17.15 1.75 -5.28
CA GLY A 168 -16.64 3.12 -5.18
C GLY A 168 -16.59 3.60 -3.74
N GLY A 169 -16.03 4.77 -3.52
CA GLY A 169 -15.86 5.35 -2.20
C GLY A 169 -14.85 4.58 -1.35
N ARG A 170 -13.66 4.26 -1.88
CA ARG A 170 -12.66 3.46 -1.16
C ARG A 170 -11.31 4.15 -1.07
N ILE A 171 -10.70 4.10 0.11
CA ILE A 171 -9.35 4.61 0.34
C ILE A 171 -8.44 3.51 0.89
N ILE A 172 -7.21 3.47 0.39
CA ILE A 172 -6.11 2.69 0.92
C ILE A 172 -4.99 3.63 1.36
N PHE A 173 -4.51 3.42 2.58
CA PHE A 173 -3.27 4.00 3.06
C PHE A 173 -2.13 2.99 2.91
N VAL A 174 -1.00 3.42 2.36
CA VAL A 174 0.18 2.56 2.22
C VAL A 174 1.04 2.69 3.48
N SER A 175 0.97 1.66 4.32
CA SER A 175 1.74 1.55 5.56
C SER A 175 3.01 0.72 5.37
N ALA A 176 3.46 0.03 6.39
CA ALA A 176 4.56 -0.92 6.37
C ALA A 176 4.48 -1.81 7.63
N THR A 177 5.21 -2.94 7.66
CA THR A 177 5.20 -3.84 8.83
C THR A 177 6.26 -3.53 9.87
N LEU A 178 7.14 -2.56 9.62
CA LEU A 178 8.31 -2.26 10.45
C LEU A 178 7.96 -1.80 11.88
N HIS A 179 6.83 -1.12 12.07
CA HIS A 179 6.41 -0.61 13.39
C HIS A 179 5.77 -1.68 14.29
N TYR A 180 5.34 -2.82 13.75
CA TYR A 180 4.77 -3.91 14.56
C TYR A 180 5.81 -4.61 15.45
N ARG A 181 7.07 -4.52 15.12
CA ARG A 181 8.16 -5.20 15.84
C ARG A 181 9.26 -4.27 16.36
N GLY A 182 9.21 -2.98 15.99
CA GLY A 182 10.31 -2.06 16.18
C GLY A 182 11.48 -2.36 15.24
N MET A 183 12.00 -1.35 14.58
CA MET A 183 13.13 -1.49 13.68
C MET A 183 14.21 -0.44 14.01
N PRO A 184 15.48 -0.84 14.23
CA PRO A 184 16.56 0.11 14.43
C PRO A 184 16.63 1.13 13.30
N PHE A 185 17.02 2.36 13.63
CA PHE A 185 17.17 3.48 12.68
C PHE A 185 15.89 3.95 11.97
N GLN A 186 14.70 3.48 12.40
CA GLN A 186 13.42 3.75 11.75
C GLN A 186 12.35 4.32 12.71
N ALA A 187 12.76 4.98 13.81
CA ALA A 187 11.82 5.49 14.81
C ALA A 187 10.79 6.46 14.20
N HIS A 188 11.22 7.40 13.36
CA HIS A 188 10.36 8.38 12.69
C HIS A 188 9.32 7.72 11.77
N VAL A 189 9.74 6.77 10.95
CA VAL A 189 8.82 6.05 10.04
C VAL A 189 7.90 5.13 10.81
N SER A 190 8.37 4.45 11.86
CA SER A 190 7.54 3.59 12.72
C SER A 190 6.39 4.37 13.34
N VAL A 191 6.68 5.55 13.93
CA VAL A 191 5.64 6.41 14.50
C VAL A 191 4.68 6.91 13.41
N ALA A 192 5.20 7.29 12.25
CA ALA A 192 4.36 7.75 11.14
C ALA A 192 3.42 6.65 10.64
N LYS A 193 3.90 5.43 10.44
CA LYS A 193 3.07 4.32 9.95
C LYS A 193 2.03 3.88 10.99
N ALA A 194 2.38 3.86 12.27
CA ALA A 194 1.39 3.66 13.34
C ALA A 194 0.29 4.74 13.34
N GLY A 195 0.67 6.01 13.11
CA GLY A 195 -0.27 7.11 12.98
C GLY A 195 -1.22 6.96 11.77
N ILE A 196 -0.70 6.49 10.64
CA ILE A 196 -1.50 6.21 9.44
C ILE A 196 -2.49 5.06 9.69
N ASP A 197 -2.06 4.00 10.37
CA ASP A 197 -2.91 2.86 10.72
C ASP A 197 -4.08 3.32 11.61
N SER A 198 -3.79 4.14 12.64
CA SER A 198 -4.83 4.74 13.48
C SER A 198 -5.78 5.66 12.71
N LEU A 199 -5.27 6.47 11.78
CA LEU A 199 -6.09 7.34 10.93
C LEU A 199 -7.07 6.52 10.08
N SER A 200 -6.61 5.43 9.45
CA SER A 200 -7.46 4.56 8.64
C SER A 200 -8.62 3.97 9.44
N ASN A 201 -8.36 3.55 10.68
CA ASN A 201 -9.39 3.01 11.58
C ASN A 201 -10.47 4.05 11.90
N ALA A 202 -10.07 5.30 12.19
CA ALA A 202 -11.00 6.39 12.43
C ALA A 202 -11.89 6.65 11.21
N VAL A 203 -11.29 6.68 10.00
CA VAL A 203 -12.04 6.86 8.75
C VAL A 203 -13.04 5.74 8.50
N ALA A 204 -12.65 4.48 8.75
CA ALA A 204 -13.55 3.33 8.58
C ALA A 204 -14.81 3.46 9.43
N ILE A 205 -14.67 3.89 10.68
CA ILE A 205 -15.79 4.05 11.62
C ILE A 205 -16.64 5.29 11.29
N GLU A 206 -16.02 6.43 11.02
CA GLU A 206 -16.75 7.69 10.80
C GLU A 206 -17.45 7.74 9.42
N TYR A 207 -16.86 7.13 8.41
CA TYR A 207 -17.33 7.24 7.02
C TYR A 207 -17.91 5.94 6.45
N GLY A 208 -17.80 4.81 7.15
CA GLY A 208 -18.52 3.57 6.83
C GLY A 208 -20.01 3.78 6.62
N PRO A 209 -20.73 4.50 7.52
CA PRO A 209 -22.16 4.82 7.34
C PRO A 209 -22.47 5.63 6.07
N ARG A 210 -21.46 6.32 5.50
CA ARG A 210 -21.57 7.08 4.25
C ARG A 210 -21.12 6.28 3.01
N GLY A 211 -20.86 4.97 3.17
CA GLY A 211 -20.47 4.07 2.07
C GLY A 211 -18.98 4.16 1.69
N VAL A 212 -18.14 4.74 2.55
CA VAL A 212 -16.69 4.79 2.31
C VAL A 212 -15.98 3.70 3.11
N THR A 213 -15.20 2.85 2.43
CA THR A 213 -14.31 1.91 3.11
C THR A 213 -12.89 2.48 3.20
N SER A 214 -12.22 2.21 4.32
CA SER A 214 -10.85 2.63 4.57
C SER A 214 -10.05 1.44 5.07
N ASN A 215 -8.97 1.12 4.37
CA ASN A 215 -8.10 0.00 4.70
C ASN A 215 -6.63 0.38 4.56
N ILE A 216 -5.78 -0.45 5.11
CA ILE A 216 -4.34 -0.33 5.02
C ILE A 216 -3.79 -1.49 4.18
N VAL A 217 -2.86 -1.18 3.30
CA VAL A 217 -1.93 -2.17 2.77
C VAL A 217 -0.59 -1.95 3.45
N ALA A 218 -0.09 -2.96 4.16
CA ALA A 218 1.17 -2.90 4.88
C ALA A 218 2.20 -3.84 4.22
N PRO A 219 3.04 -3.33 3.30
CA PRO A 219 4.10 -4.10 2.68
C PRO A 219 5.18 -4.51 3.67
N GLY A 220 5.76 -5.69 3.44
CA GLY A 220 7.06 -6.05 3.93
C GLY A 220 8.19 -5.54 3.02
N PRO A 221 9.34 -6.23 3.01
CA PRO A 221 10.45 -5.90 2.12
C PRO A 221 10.09 -6.26 0.67
N ILE A 222 9.97 -5.26 -0.19
CA ILE A 222 9.61 -5.38 -1.60
C ILE A 222 10.83 -5.16 -2.48
N ALA A 223 11.16 -6.15 -3.32
CA ALA A 223 12.31 -6.10 -4.22
C ALA A 223 12.21 -4.93 -5.21
N GLN A 224 13.38 -4.43 -5.66
CA GLN A 224 13.51 -3.38 -6.67
C GLN A 224 12.82 -2.06 -6.27
N THR A 225 12.63 -1.82 -4.97
CA THR A 225 12.15 -0.55 -4.45
C THR A 225 13.31 0.29 -3.96
N GLU A 226 13.22 1.61 -4.17
CA GLU A 226 14.17 2.59 -3.65
C GLU A 226 14.35 2.47 -2.13
N GLY A 227 13.26 2.11 -1.42
CA GLY A 227 13.28 1.86 0.02
C GLY A 227 14.18 0.67 0.39
N LEU A 228 14.01 -0.48 -0.25
CA LEU A 228 14.82 -1.67 0.05
C LEU A 228 16.29 -1.46 -0.32
N GLU A 229 16.57 -0.84 -1.47
CA GLU A 229 17.93 -0.57 -1.92
C GLU A 229 18.71 0.36 -0.98
N ARG A 230 18.01 1.30 -0.34
CA ARG A 230 18.60 2.21 0.67
C ARG A 230 18.77 1.56 2.05
N LEU A 231 17.95 0.56 2.38
CA LEU A 231 17.87 -0.01 3.72
C LEU A 231 18.65 -1.33 3.87
N LEU A 232 18.93 -2.03 2.78
CA LEU A 232 19.56 -3.34 2.81
C LEU A 232 20.88 -3.34 2.02
N PRO A 233 22.04 -3.56 2.68
CA PRO A 233 23.32 -3.76 2.01
C PRO A 233 23.27 -4.92 1.02
N SER A 234 23.97 -4.79 -0.11
CA SER A 234 23.96 -5.79 -1.19
C SER A 234 24.46 -7.16 -0.78
N ASP A 235 25.44 -7.22 0.11
CA ASP A 235 26.04 -8.43 0.69
C ASP A 235 25.12 -9.15 1.68
N ALA A 236 24.21 -8.44 2.32
CA ALA A 236 23.22 -9.02 3.23
C ALA A 236 21.96 -9.56 2.52
N LYS A 237 21.80 -9.28 1.23
CA LYS A 237 20.56 -9.56 0.50
C LYS A 237 20.22 -11.05 0.43
N GLU A 238 21.20 -11.91 0.18
CA GLU A 238 20.98 -13.35 0.07
C GLU A 238 20.57 -13.96 1.42
N ALA A 239 21.29 -13.64 2.48
CA ALA A 239 20.98 -14.10 3.84
C ALA A 239 19.60 -13.62 4.29
N TYR A 240 19.28 -12.35 4.01
CA TYR A 240 17.96 -11.78 4.33
C TYR A 240 16.85 -12.45 3.52
N THR A 241 17.07 -12.76 2.25
CA THR A 241 16.09 -13.49 1.42
C THR A 241 15.81 -14.88 1.99
N LYS A 242 16.86 -15.61 2.38
CA LYS A 242 16.75 -16.96 2.98
C LYS A 242 16.00 -16.94 4.33
N SER A 243 16.08 -15.84 5.07
CA SER A 243 15.36 -15.70 6.35
C SER A 243 13.87 -15.38 6.20
N GLN A 244 13.41 -15.09 4.98
CA GLN A 244 11.99 -14.86 4.76
C GLN A 244 11.20 -16.16 4.80
N PRO A 245 10.02 -16.24 5.46
CA PRO A 245 9.20 -17.45 5.47
C PRO A 245 8.86 -17.99 4.08
N LEU A 246 8.58 -17.11 3.12
CA LEU A 246 8.32 -17.50 1.73
C LEU A 246 9.59 -17.63 0.87
N GLY A 247 10.79 -17.50 1.43
CA GLY A 247 12.07 -17.63 0.72
C GLY A 247 12.31 -16.57 -0.36
N ARG A 248 11.54 -15.49 -0.38
CA ARG A 248 11.67 -14.41 -1.35
C ARG A 248 11.26 -13.05 -0.77
N PHE A 249 11.75 -11.98 -1.35
CA PHE A 249 11.14 -10.66 -1.18
C PHE A 249 9.77 -10.61 -1.84
N GLY A 250 8.91 -9.74 -1.34
CA GLY A 250 7.69 -9.36 -2.05
C GLY A 250 8.03 -8.68 -3.39
N HIS A 251 7.11 -8.72 -4.32
CA HIS A 251 7.17 -7.99 -5.58
C HIS A 251 6.10 -6.89 -5.58
N VAL A 252 6.29 -5.84 -6.36
CA VAL A 252 5.27 -4.77 -6.48
C VAL A 252 3.91 -5.31 -6.93
N ARG A 253 3.89 -6.42 -7.66
CA ARG A 253 2.67 -7.15 -8.02
C ARG A 253 1.92 -7.67 -6.81
N ASP A 254 2.62 -8.20 -5.79
CA ASP A 254 1.96 -8.71 -4.57
C ASP A 254 1.14 -7.59 -3.89
N ILE A 255 1.65 -6.35 -3.93
CA ILE A 255 0.97 -5.18 -3.37
C ILE A 255 -0.16 -4.69 -4.29
N ALA A 256 0.04 -4.74 -5.60
CA ALA A 256 -0.98 -4.33 -6.57
C ALA A 256 -2.18 -5.27 -6.55
N ASP A 257 -1.99 -6.60 -6.48
CA ASP A 257 -3.07 -7.58 -6.36
C ASP A 257 -3.86 -7.41 -5.06
N ALA A 258 -3.19 -7.12 -3.93
CA ALA A 258 -3.84 -6.78 -2.66
C ALA A 258 -4.71 -5.51 -2.78
N THR A 259 -4.23 -4.51 -3.53
CA THR A 259 -4.98 -3.27 -3.81
C THR A 259 -6.21 -3.56 -4.67
N VAL A 260 -6.06 -4.37 -5.72
CA VAL A 260 -7.18 -4.80 -6.57
C VAL A 260 -8.23 -5.52 -5.74
N TYR A 261 -7.84 -6.43 -4.85
CA TYR A 261 -8.76 -7.09 -3.93
C TYR A 261 -9.57 -6.09 -3.11
N LEU A 262 -8.91 -5.18 -2.39
CA LEU A 262 -9.58 -4.22 -1.51
C LEU A 262 -10.48 -3.24 -2.27
N PHE A 263 -10.16 -2.90 -3.51
CA PHE A 263 -10.97 -1.99 -4.34
C PHE A 263 -12.05 -2.70 -5.16
N SER A 264 -11.99 -4.02 -5.30
CA SER A 264 -12.99 -4.80 -6.03
C SER A 264 -14.19 -5.18 -5.14
N ASP A 265 -15.25 -5.72 -5.75
CA ASP A 265 -16.41 -6.24 -5.02
C ASP A 265 -16.05 -7.31 -4.00
N ALA A 266 -14.96 -8.06 -4.21
CA ALA A 266 -14.46 -9.05 -3.26
C ALA A 266 -14.04 -8.43 -1.90
N GLY A 267 -13.66 -7.14 -1.89
CA GLY A 267 -13.35 -6.38 -0.68
C GLY A 267 -14.53 -5.55 -0.14
N SER A 268 -15.75 -5.75 -0.60
CA SER A 268 -16.90 -4.87 -0.27
C SER A 268 -17.27 -4.83 1.21
N TYR A 269 -16.97 -5.90 1.95
CA TYR A 269 -17.25 -5.98 3.40
C TYR A 269 -15.98 -5.85 4.25
N VAL A 270 -14.89 -5.35 3.65
CA VAL A 270 -13.60 -5.14 4.32
C VAL A 270 -13.37 -3.65 4.53
N THR A 271 -13.39 -3.21 5.78
CA THR A 271 -13.08 -1.83 6.20
C THR A 271 -12.47 -1.82 7.59
N GLY A 272 -11.53 -0.92 7.86
CA GLY A 272 -10.76 -0.87 9.10
C GLY A 272 -9.70 -1.97 9.21
N GLU A 273 -9.39 -2.65 8.11
CA GLU A 273 -8.45 -3.77 8.08
C GLU A 273 -7.04 -3.31 7.71
N THR A 274 -6.06 -3.93 8.36
CA THR A 274 -4.65 -3.85 7.95
C THR A 274 -4.26 -5.11 7.21
N LEU A 275 -4.32 -5.06 5.88
CA LEU A 275 -3.88 -6.16 5.04
C LEU A 275 -2.34 -6.17 4.95
N VAL A 276 -1.74 -7.05 5.74
CA VAL A 276 -0.28 -7.27 5.73
C VAL A 276 0.10 -8.11 4.52
N VAL A 277 1.02 -7.60 3.70
CA VAL A 277 1.53 -8.25 2.49
C VAL A 277 3.06 -8.32 2.59
N ASP A 278 3.56 -9.25 3.40
CA ASP A 278 4.98 -9.32 3.77
C ASP A 278 5.55 -10.74 3.80
N GLY A 279 4.80 -11.73 3.34
CA GLY A 279 5.23 -13.13 3.37
C GLY A 279 5.46 -13.66 4.80
N ALA A 280 4.74 -13.14 5.78
CA ALA A 280 4.85 -13.42 7.22
C ALA A 280 6.18 -12.96 7.85
N ASN A 281 6.93 -12.07 7.19
CA ASN A 281 8.22 -11.57 7.68
C ASN A 281 8.15 -10.99 9.09
N TRP A 282 7.14 -10.14 9.38
CA TRP A 282 7.04 -9.49 10.69
C TRP A 282 6.76 -10.47 11.84
N ARG A 283 6.20 -11.65 11.55
CA ARG A 283 5.88 -12.66 12.56
C ARG A 283 7.08 -13.50 12.99
N THR A 284 8.18 -13.50 12.24
CA THR A 284 9.39 -14.25 12.55
C THR A 284 10.32 -13.53 13.52
N SER A 285 10.04 -12.25 13.79
CA SER A 285 10.89 -11.44 14.66
C SER A 285 10.52 -11.64 16.13
N GLY A 286 11.49 -12.10 16.95
CA GLY A 286 11.34 -12.22 18.40
C GLY A 286 11.00 -13.64 18.93
N GLY A 287 10.87 -14.64 18.07
CA GLY A 287 10.69 -16.03 18.50
C GLY A 287 12.01 -16.79 18.74
N MET A 288 11.92 -18.10 19.02
CA MET A 288 13.09 -18.98 19.16
C MET A 288 14.04 -18.96 17.96
N THR A 289 13.53 -18.52 16.80
CA THR A 289 14.25 -18.37 15.55
C THR A 289 15.25 -17.20 15.56
N SER A 290 15.00 -16.16 16.36
CA SER A 290 15.87 -14.96 16.39
C SER A 290 17.15 -15.14 17.20
N ASN A 291 17.19 -16.14 18.08
CA ASN A 291 18.33 -16.38 18.97
C ASN A 291 19.31 -17.43 18.46
N GLY A 292 19.17 -17.90 17.21
CA GLY A 292 20.07 -18.88 16.59
C GLY A 292 19.99 -20.31 17.16
N ASN A 293 19.13 -20.57 18.15
CA ASN A 293 18.98 -21.90 18.77
C ASN A 293 18.16 -22.87 17.91
N VAL A 294 17.34 -22.33 17.02
CA VAL A 294 16.57 -23.08 16.00
C VAL A 294 16.77 -22.38 14.66
N PRO A 295 17.55 -22.92 13.75
CA PRO A 295 17.83 -22.29 12.46
C PRO A 295 16.57 -22.29 11.58
N TYR A 296 15.87 -21.17 11.55
CA TYR A 296 14.72 -20.97 10.68
C TYR A 296 15.19 -20.43 9.30
N PRO A 297 14.69 -20.90 8.15
CA PRO A 297 13.67 -21.95 7.99
C PRO A 297 14.21 -23.39 7.91
N ASP A 298 15.53 -23.57 7.98
CA ASP A 298 16.22 -24.82 7.68
C ASP A 298 15.72 -26.01 8.51
N ILE A 299 15.44 -25.80 9.81
CA ILE A 299 14.90 -26.85 10.69
C ILE A 299 13.54 -27.40 10.22
N LEU A 300 12.73 -26.57 9.55
CA LEU A 300 11.43 -27.01 9.02
C LEU A 300 11.57 -27.68 7.65
N LEU A 301 12.59 -27.29 6.88
CA LEU A 301 12.83 -27.84 5.55
C LEU A 301 13.60 -29.16 5.59
N SER A 302 14.45 -29.35 6.60
CA SER A 302 15.26 -30.57 6.76
C SER A 302 14.43 -31.79 7.19
N GLY A 303 13.27 -31.59 7.82
CA GLY A 303 12.49 -32.67 8.44
C GLY A 303 13.15 -33.25 9.68
N GLU A 304 14.23 -32.64 10.20
CA GLU A 304 14.93 -33.07 11.39
C GLU A 304 14.11 -32.84 12.66
N GLU A 305 14.22 -33.75 13.61
CA GLU A 305 13.61 -33.55 14.92
C GLU A 305 14.39 -32.49 15.73
N ILE A 306 13.64 -31.58 16.36
CA ILE A 306 14.24 -30.64 17.31
C ILE A 306 14.80 -31.41 18.49
N THR A 307 16.12 -31.43 18.62
CA THR A 307 16.86 -32.07 19.73
C THR A 307 17.18 -31.04 20.83
N ASN A 308 17.57 -31.49 21.99
CA ASN A 308 17.99 -30.64 23.13
C ASN A 308 16.85 -29.80 23.78
N VAL A 309 15.58 -30.20 23.61
CA VAL A 309 14.47 -29.60 24.34
C VAL A 309 14.13 -30.44 25.55
N THR A 310 14.36 -29.89 26.74
CA THR A 310 13.99 -30.56 28.02
C THR A 310 12.47 -30.56 28.14
N GLY A 311 11.87 -31.73 28.41
CA GLY A 311 10.45 -31.89 28.62
C GLY A 311 9.67 -32.66 27.54
N LYS A 312 10.33 -33.13 26.49
CA LYS A 312 9.70 -34.04 25.51
C LYS A 312 9.47 -35.43 26.17
N LYS A 313 8.24 -35.68 26.63
CA LYS A 313 7.83 -37.07 26.90
C LYS A 313 7.78 -37.80 25.56
N LYS A 314 8.53 -38.90 25.42
CA LYS A 314 8.41 -39.80 24.25
C LYS A 314 6.91 -40.15 24.12
N SER A 315 6.25 -39.64 23.10
CA SER A 315 4.95 -40.15 22.70
C SER A 315 5.15 -41.55 22.20
N LYS A 316 4.61 -42.53 22.93
CA LYS A 316 4.43 -43.87 22.37
C LYS A 316 3.24 -43.76 21.43
N LEU A 317 3.50 -43.69 20.14
CA LEU A 317 2.56 -44.12 19.12
C LEU A 317 2.72 -45.62 18.95
#